data_2719564597bdafe1f72a0918e90d03a4
#
_entry.id   2719564597bdafe1f72a0918e90d03a4
#
_cell.length_a   1.000
_cell.length_b   1.000
_cell.length_c   1.000
_cell.angle_alpha   90.00
_cell.angle_beta   90.00
_cell.angle_gamma   90.00
#
_symmetry.space_group_name_H-M   'P 1'
#
loop_
_entity.id
_entity.type
_entity.pdbx_description
1 polymer ?
#
loop_
_entity_poly.entity_id
_entity_poly.type
_entity_poly.pdbx_seq_one_letter_code
_entity_poly.pdbx_strand_id
1 'polypeptide(L)'
;MKNLCSPPPVLDMCWVIAYAHIDDSVVWTGKQIMFVDNEKLGPVPCLAIGRDTTGKLEDVLILYCSEDWKVLGVAGAESIEAAKSRAERHYQGVGAKWVNTGASLAEAQAWIRENYEHIFCLFCGRSSEDISLLFTSKLGAICNHCIDEYYAQIHFPAEPKNAG
;
A
#
# COMPACT_ATOMS: atom_id res chain seq x y z
N MET A 1 -13.57 -12.43 24.26
CA MET A 1 -13.44 -11.21 23.44
C MET A 1 -12.11 -11.33 22.70
N LYS A 2 -12.12 -11.41 21.36
CA LYS A 2 -10.88 -11.37 20.59
C LYS A 2 -10.23 -10.00 20.83
N ASN A 3 -8.97 -9.96 21.23
CA ASN A 3 -8.20 -8.72 21.26
C ASN A 3 -8.02 -8.27 19.80
N LEU A 4 -8.88 -7.39 19.35
CA LEU A 4 -8.79 -6.78 18.03
C LEU A 4 -7.61 -5.81 18.05
N CYS A 5 -6.51 -6.22 17.42
CA CYS A 5 -5.29 -5.43 17.31
C CYS A 5 -5.51 -4.27 16.31
N SER A 6 -5.00 -3.09 16.62
CA SER A 6 -4.93 -2.00 15.65
C SER A 6 -3.92 -2.33 14.55
N PRO A 7 -4.11 -1.80 13.31
CA PRO A 7 -3.12 -1.97 12.25
C PRO A 7 -1.80 -1.27 12.61
N PRO A 8 -0.69 -1.69 12.00
CA PRO A 8 0.52 -0.89 11.98
C PRO A 8 0.27 0.45 11.23
N PRO A 9 1.12 1.46 11.41
CA PRO A 9 0.94 2.76 10.76
C PRO A 9 1.04 2.69 9.23
N VAL A 10 1.57 1.59 8.69
CA VAL A 10 1.71 1.34 7.25
C VAL A 10 1.25 -0.07 6.89
N LEU A 11 0.43 -0.17 5.85
CA LEU A 11 0.01 -1.42 5.20
C LEU A 11 0.30 -1.32 3.71
N ASP A 12 1.06 -2.26 3.15
CA ASP A 12 1.44 -2.28 1.73
C ASP A 12 1.89 -0.92 1.20
N MET A 13 2.82 -0.27 1.92
CA MET A 13 3.35 1.08 1.62
C MET A 13 2.31 2.21 1.69
N CYS A 14 1.11 1.96 2.20
CA CYS A 14 0.10 2.97 2.44
C CYS A 14 0.13 3.42 3.90
N TRP A 15 0.23 4.71 4.14
CA TRP A 15 0.02 5.31 5.44
C TRP A 15 -1.43 5.16 5.87
N VAL A 16 -1.68 4.42 6.95
CA VAL A 16 -3.02 4.14 7.46
C VAL A 16 -3.56 5.33 8.24
N ILE A 17 -4.65 5.91 7.75
CA ILE A 17 -5.32 7.07 8.35
C ILE A 17 -6.44 6.64 9.30
N ALA A 18 -7.22 5.65 8.86
CA ALA A 18 -8.34 5.11 9.63
C ALA A 18 -8.52 3.63 9.37
N TYR A 19 -9.10 2.92 10.32
CA TYR A 19 -9.43 1.51 10.18
C TYR A 19 -10.76 1.17 10.83
N ALA A 20 -11.33 0.03 10.45
CA ALA A 20 -12.55 -0.51 11.04
C ALA A 20 -12.46 -2.04 11.14
N HIS A 21 -12.91 -2.59 12.26
CA HIS A 21 -13.17 -4.01 12.41
C HIS A 21 -14.60 -4.32 12.02
N ILE A 22 -14.78 -5.37 11.25
CA ILE A 22 -16.08 -5.86 10.80
C ILE A 22 -16.55 -6.93 11.78
N ASP A 23 -17.56 -6.60 12.56
CA ASP A 23 -18.20 -7.49 13.50
C ASP A 23 -19.63 -7.83 13.07
N ASP A 24 -20.36 -8.61 13.86
CA ASP A 24 -21.71 -9.08 13.56
C ASP A 24 -22.76 -7.95 13.40
N SER A 25 -22.43 -6.73 13.81
CA SER A 25 -23.29 -5.55 13.60
C SER A 25 -23.15 -4.90 12.21
N VAL A 26 -22.15 -5.34 11.43
CA VAL A 26 -21.90 -4.85 10.07
C VAL A 26 -22.37 -5.88 9.05
N VAL A 27 -23.20 -5.46 8.12
CA VAL A 27 -23.78 -6.36 7.11
C VAL A 27 -23.03 -6.22 5.78
N TRP A 28 -22.39 -7.29 5.35
CA TRP A 28 -21.80 -7.35 4.00
C TRP A 28 -22.91 -7.46 2.95
N THR A 29 -22.95 -6.51 2.01
CA THR A 29 -24.02 -6.41 1.01
C THR A 29 -23.80 -7.28 -0.23
N GLY A 30 -22.62 -7.85 -0.41
CA GLY A 30 -22.25 -8.62 -1.61
C GLY A 30 -22.09 -7.79 -2.89
N LYS A 31 -22.26 -6.47 -2.82
CA LYS A 31 -22.14 -5.56 -3.98
C LYS A 31 -20.71 -5.31 -4.42
N GLN A 32 -19.75 -5.63 -3.58
CA GLN A 32 -18.34 -5.58 -3.93
C GLN A 32 -18.00 -6.71 -4.88
N ILE A 33 -17.36 -6.37 -5.99
CA ILE A 33 -16.78 -7.35 -6.91
C ILE A 33 -15.29 -7.09 -6.92
N MET A 34 -14.54 -7.96 -6.27
CA MET A 34 -13.09 -7.97 -6.24
C MET A 34 -12.63 -9.42 -6.37
N PHE A 35 -11.58 -9.65 -7.14
CA PHE A 35 -11.00 -10.98 -7.32
C PHE A 35 -9.57 -10.97 -6.77
N VAL A 36 -9.23 -12.04 -6.06
CA VAL A 36 -7.88 -12.34 -5.58
C VAL A 36 -7.56 -13.76 -6.06
N ASP A 37 -6.48 -13.93 -6.80
CA ASP A 37 -6.08 -15.22 -7.38
C ASP A 37 -7.21 -15.92 -8.20
N ASN A 38 -7.97 -15.12 -8.96
CA ASN A 38 -9.15 -15.53 -9.73
C ASN A 38 -10.37 -15.97 -8.90
N GLU A 39 -10.33 -15.86 -7.59
CA GLU A 39 -11.47 -16.09 -6.70
C GLU A 39 -12.11 -14.78 -6.27
N LYS A 40 -13.44 -14.74 -6.20
CA LYS A 40 -14.16 -13.56 -5.72
C LYS A 40 -13.87 -13.37 -4.23
N LEU A 41 -13.34 -12.21 -3.87
CA LEU A 41 -13.13 -11.83 -2.48
C LEU A 41 -14.49 -11.73 -1.77
N GLY A 42 -14.66 -12.52 -0.71
CA GLY A 42 -15.81 -12.47 0.18
C GLY A 42 -15.75 -11.31 1.19
N PRO A 43 -16.55 -11.37 2.25
CA PRO A 43 -16.45 -10.41 3.33
C PRO A 43 -15.10 -10.53 4.03
N VAL A 44 -14.48 -9.38 4.33
CA VAL A 44 -13.22 -9.32 5.08
C VAL A 44 -13.46 -8.86 6.51
N PRO A 45 -12.64 -9.29 7.47
CA PRO A 45 -12.79 -8.92 8.88
C PRO A 45 -12.32 -7.50 9.22
N CYS A 46 -11.47 -6.90 8.37
CA CYS A 46 -10.89 -5.59 8.63
C CYS A 46 -10.85 -4.73 7.37
N LEU A 47 -11.10 -3.43 7.54
CA LEU A 47 -10.92 -2.41 6.51
C LEU A 47 -9.96 -1.34 7.01
N ALA A 48 -9.13 -0.80 6.13
CA ALA A 48 -8.33 0.38 6.41
C ALA A 48 -8.48 1.42 5.28
N ILE A 49 -8.29 2.68 5.62
CA ILE A 49 -8.17 3.78 4.66
C ILE A 49 -6.76 4.31 4.78
N GLY A 50 -6.07 4.35 3.66
CA GLY A 50 -4.68 4.79 3.58
C GLY A 50 -4.44 5.78 2.47
N ARG A 51 -3.28 6.40 2.53
CA ARG A 51 -2.70 7.25 1.49
C ARG A 51 -1.29 6.81 1.15
N ASP A 52 -0.82 7.28 0.02
CA ASP A 52 0.57 7.13 -0.37
C ASP A 52 1.53 7.72 0.69
N THR A 53 2.59 6.99 1.00
CA THR A 53 3.60 7.38 1.99
C THR A 53 4.64 8.37 1.46
N THR A 54 4.70 8.59 0.15
CA THR A 54 5.59 9.60 -0.44
C THR A 54 5.05 11.02 -0.26
N GLY A 55 3.75 11.16 0.00
CA GLY A 55 3.04 12.45 0.06
C GLY A 55 2.87 13.13 -1.30
N LYS A 56 3.24 12.46 -2.40
CA LYS A 56 3.15 12.99 -3.77
C LYS A 56 1.80 12.72 -4.42
N LEU A 57 1.10 11.67 -3.99
CA LEU A 57 -0.20 11.28 -4.51
C LEU A 57 -1.28 11.66 -3.48
N GLU A 58 -2.32 12.32 -3.94
CA GLU A 58 -3.50 12.64 -3.13
C GLU A 58 -4.49 11.48 -3.06
N ASP A 59 -4.22 10.40 -3.78
CA ASP A 59 -5.07 9.23 -3.87
C ASP A 59 -5.31 8.60 -2.49
N VAL A 60 -6.58 8.30 -2.24
CA VAL A 60 -7.04 7.59 -1.06
C VAL A 60 -7.35 6.16 -1.45
N LEU A 61 -6.88 5.22 -0.65
CA LEU A 61 -7.07 3.80 -0.88
C LEU A 61 -7.90 3.17 0.24
N ILE A 62 -8.83 2.29 -0.14
CA ILE A 62 -9.51 1.38 0.78
C ILE A 62 -8.76 0.05 0.71
N LEU A 63 -8.24 -0.40 1.83
CA LEU A 63 -7.54 -1.66 1.98
C LEU A 63 -8.48 -2.68 2.62
N TYR A 64 -8.67 -3.80 1.98
CA TYR A 64 -9.46 -4.93 2.47
C TYR A 64 -8.51 -5.93 3.09
N CYS A 65 -8.62 -6.17 4.39
CA CYS A 65 -7.60 -6.86 5.17
C CYS A 65 -8.14 -8.10 5.89
N SER A 66 -7.25 -9.06 6.10
CA SER A 66 -7.45 -10.19 7.03
C SER A 66 -7.42 -9.73 8.50
N GLU A 67 -7.66 -10.65 9.43
CA GLU A 67 -7.63 -10.35 10.89
C GLU A 67 -6.25 -9.85 11.37
N ASP A 68 -5.18 -10.28 10.72
CA ASP A 68 -3.78 -9.91 11.00
C ASP A 68 -3.28 -8.74 10.14
N TRP A 69 -4.19 -8.00 9.53
CA TRP A 69 -3.93 -6.82 8.71
C TRP A 69 -3.14 -7.09 7.40
N LYS A 70 -3.10 -8.34 6.94
CA LYS A 70 -2.60 -8.62 5.59
C LYS A 70 -3.58 -8.05 4.57
N VAL A 71 -3.11 -7.23 3.64
CA VAL A 71 -3.92 -6.66 2.56
C VAL A 71 -4.28 -7.76 1.57
N LEU A 72 -5.58 -7.94 1.34
CA LEU A 72 -6.16 -8.92 0.42
C LEU A 72 -6.64 -8.25 -0.87
N GLY A 73 -6.90 -6.95 -0.82
CA GLY A 73 -7.33 -6.20 -1.98
C GLY A 73 -7.36 -4.70 -1.70
N VAL A 74 -7.36 -3.91 -2.78
CA VAL A 74 -7.28 -2.45 -2.72
C VAL A 74 -8.29 -1.84 -3.69
N ALA A 75 -8.91 -0.74 -3.30
CA ALA A 75 -9.75 0.07 -4.16
C ALA A 75 -9.45 1.56 -3.97
N GLY A 76 -9.33 2.31 -5.06
CA GLY A 76 -9.11 3.75 -5.04
C GLY A 76 -10.36 4.54 -4.67
N ALA A 77 -10.18 5.72 -4.09
CA ALA A 77 -11.23 6.70 -3.82
C ALA A 77 -10.68 8.13 -3.97
N GLU A 78 -11.53 9.06 -4.30
CA GLU A 78 -11.16 10.47 -4.53
C GLU A 78 -10.90 11.24 -3.22
N SER A 79 -11.46 10.76 -2.11
CA SER A 79 -11.30 11.37 -0.78
C SER A 79 -11.55 10.35 0.32
N ILE A 80 -11.20 10.69 1.57
CA ILE A 80 -11.48 9.87 2.75
C ILE A 80 -13.00 9.67 2.91
N GLU A 81 -13.79 10.71 2.68
CA GLU A 81 -15.25 10.67 2.75
C GLU A 81 -15.83 9.76 1.66
N ALA A 82 -15.30 9.84 0.44
CA ALA A 82 -15.68 8.95 -0.66
C ALA A 82 -15.30 7.48 -0.35
N ALA A 83 -14.14 7.25 0.26
CA ALA A 83 -13.71 5.94 0.73
C ALA A 83 -14.67 5.37 1.78
N LYS A 84 -15.00 6.16 2.82
CA LYS A 84 -15.97 5.78 3.86
C LYS A 84 -17.36 5.50 3.28
N SER A 85 -17.84 6.35 2.37
CA SER A 85 -19.14 6.17 1.69
C SER A 85 -19.16 4.91 0.82
N ARG A 86 -18.04 4.59 0.13
CA ARG A 86 -17.92 3.34 -0.62
C ARG A 86 -17.90 2.13 0.30
N ALA A 87 -17.14 2.19 1.40
CA ALA A 87 -17.11 1.12 2.39
C ALA A 87 -18.51 0.86 2.98
N GLU A 88 -19.28 1.91 3.32
CA GLU A 88 -20.64 1.79 3.84
C GLU A 88 -21.59 1.11 2.85
N ARG A 89 -21.45 1.33 1.53
CA ARG A 89 -22.25 0.63 0.51
C ARG A 89 -21.96 -0.87 0.46
N HIS A 90 -20.75 -1.29 0.78
CA HIS A 90 -20.33 -2.69 0.75
C HIS A 90 -20.49 -3.39 2.11
N TYR A 91 -20.32 -2.64 3.19
CA TYR A 91 -20.36 -3.08 4.59
C TYR A 91 -21.27 -2.14 5.38
N GLN A 92 -22.56 -2.38 5.29
CA GLN A 92 -23.58 -1.52 5.92
C GLN A 92 -23.42 -1.51 7.44
N GLY A 93 -23.29 -0.32 8.02
CA GLY A 93 -23.05 -0.09 9.44
C GLY A 93 -21.57 0.14 9.78
N VAL A 94 -20.64 0.02 8.81
CA VAL A 94 -19.21 0.26 9.05
C VAL A 94 -18.91 1.73 9.36
N GLY A 95 -19.79 2.65 8.95
CA GLY A 95 -19.63 4.08 9.21
C GLY A 95 -19.43 4.43 10.68
N ALA A 96 -20.05 3.67 11.59
CA ALA A 96 -19.93 3.84 13.04
C ALA A 96 -18.69 3.16 13.66
N LYS A 97 -17.92 2.41 12.85
CA LYS A 97 -16.77 1.59 13.33
C LYS A 97 -15.42 2.22 13.04
N TRP A 98 -15.36 3.29 12.26
CA TRP A 98 -14.10 3.91 11.89
C TRP A 98 -13.37 4.50 13.09
N VAL A 99 -12.13 4.05 13.27
CA VAL A 99 -11.17 4.55 14.25
C VAL A 99 -10.05 5.26 13.50
N ASN A 100 -9.78 6.53 13.84
CA ASN A 100 -8.61 7.23 13.30
C ASN A 100 -7.35 6.74 14.00
N THR A 101 -6.30 6.45 13.24
CA THR A 101 -5.03 5.99 13.81
C THR A 101 -4.32 7.10 14.58
N GLY A 102 -4.49 8.35 14.16
CA GLY A 102 -3.72 9.49 14.67
C GLY A 102 -2.26 9.50 14.21
N ALA A 103 -1.81 8.49 13.48
CA ALA A 103 -0.46 8.43 12.95
C ALA A 103 -0.22 9.54 11.94
N SER A 104 0.90 10.24 12.06
CA SER A 104 1.35 11.23 11.08
C SER A 104 2.09 10.56 9.90
N LEU A 105 2.20 11.27 8.78
CA LEU A 105 3.01 10.82 7.65
C LEU A 105 4.47 10.59 8.05
N ALA A 106 5.02 11.44 8.92
CA ALA A 106 6.38 11.29 9.40
C ALA A 106 6.60 10.00 10.20
N GLU A 107 5.63 9.62 11.05
CA GLU A 107 5.66 8.34 11.78
C GLU A 107 5.53 7.15 10.82
N ALA A 108 4.67 7.23 9.81
CA ALA A 108 4.56 6.20 8.79
C ALA A 108 5.88 6.03 8.01
N GLN A 109 6.52 7.12 7.62
CA GLN A 109 7.82 7.10 6.95
C GLN A 109 8.94 6.56 7.85
N ALA A 110 8.94 6.90 9.14
CA ALA A 110 9.89 6.34 10.11
C ALA A 110 9.68 4.82 10.24
N TRP A 111 8.42 4.39 10.36
CA TRP A 111 8.09 2.98 10.44
C TRP A 111 8.54 2.18 9.21
N ILE A 112 8.40 2.75 8.00
CA ILE A 112 8.91 2.14 6.76
C ILE A 112 10.41 1.93 6.85
N ARG A 113 11.16 2.97 7.25
CA ARG A 113 12.63 2.87 7.38
C ARG A 113 13.08 1.79 8.36
N GLU A 114 12.28 1.52 9.39
CA GLU A 114 12.61 0.52 10.42
C GLU A 114 12.18 -0.90 10.04
N ASN A 115 11.10 -1.05 9.26
CA ASN A 115 10.46 -2.35 9.06
C ASN A 115 10.57 -2.89 7.63
N TYR A 116 10.88 -2.05 6.63
CA TYR A 116 11.09 -2.49 5.25
C TYR A 116 12.57 -2.38 4.88
N GLU A 117 13.23 -3.53 4.76
CA GLU A 117 14.65 -3.62 4.39
C GLU A 117 14.94 -3.16 2.95
N HIS A 118 13.93 -2.98 2.10
CA HIS A 118 14.06 -2.79 0.65
C HIS A 118 13.47 -1.46 0.13
N ILE A 119 13.59 -0.40 0.92
CA ILE A 119 13.27 0.96 0.46
C ILE A 119 14.40 1.63 -0.32
N PHE A 120 15.51 0.92 -0.50
CA PHE A 120 16.67 1.38 -1.25
C PHE A 120 16.83 0.57 -2.51
N CYS A 121 17.31 1.21 -3.56
CA CYS A 121 17.78 0.49 -4.73
C CYS A 121 19.03 -0.33 -4.35
N LEU A 122 18.98 -1.66 -4.51
CA LEU A 122 20.12 -2.54 -4.20
C LEU A 122 21.30 -2.33 -5.14
N PHE A 123 21.11 -1.69 -6.28
CA PHE A 123 22.15 -1.46 -7.28
C PHE A 123 22.90 -0.15 -7.06
N CYS A 124 22.22 0.95 -6.72
CA CYS A 124 22.85 2.25 -6.55
C CYS A 124 22.73 2.81 -5.11
N GLY A 125 22.01 2.14 -4.21
CA GLY A 125 21.86 2.57 -2.82
C GLY A 125 20.94 3.79 -2.61
N ARG A 126 20.36 4.37 -3.67
CA ARG A 126 19.47 5.51 -3.53
C ARG A 126 18.19 5.11 -2.80
N SER A 127 17.73 5.99 -1.91
CA SER A 127 16.47 5.80 -1.18
C SER A 127 15.26 6.10 -2.07
N SER A 128 14.09 5.65 -1.65
CA SER A 128 12.82 5.99 -2.31
C SER A 128 12.53 7.49 -2.32
N GLU A 129 13.20 8.28 -1.50
CA GLU A 129 13.09 9.76 -1.48
C GLU A 129 13.81 10.41 -2.68
N ASP A 130 14.86 9.75 -3.18
CA ASP A 130 15.74 10.25 -4.26
C ASP A 130 15.36 9.73 -5.64
N ILE A 131 14.38 8.85 -5.74
CA ILE A 131 13.98 8.16 -6.98
C ILE A 131 12.49 8.30 -7.23
N SER A 132 12.10 8.34 -8.51
CA SER A 132 10.69 8.48 -8.89
C SER A 132 9.93 7.15 -8.88
N LEU A 133 10.64 6.03 -9.04
CA LEU A 133 10.03 4.71 -9.09
C LEU A 133 10.98 3.63 -8.58
N LEU A 134 10.50 2.78 -7.70
CA LEU A 134 11.21 1.63 -7.16
C LEU A 134 10.43 0.36 -7.46
N PHE A 135 11.04 -0.55 -8.20
CA PHE A 135 10.48 -1.88 -8.46
C PHE A 135 10.96 -2.83 -7.37
N THR A 136 10.02 -3.45 -6.66
CA THR A 136 10.31 -4.31 -5.52
C THR A 136 9.95 -5.77 -5.80
N SER A 137 10.70 -6.68 -5.22
CA SER A 137 10.43 -8.11 -5.21
C SER A 137 10.78 -8.70 -3.84
N LYS A 138 10.49 -9.98 -3.63
CA LYS A 138 10.92 -10.68 -2.40
C LYS A 138 12.45 -10.72 -2.20
N LEU A 139 13.22 -10.50 -3.26
CA LEU A 139 14.69 -10.59 -3.24
C LEU A 139 15.37 -9.22 -3.20
N GLY A 140 14.62 -8.13 -3.42
CA GLY A 140 15.18 -6.80 -3.39
C GLY A 140 14.44 -5.78 -4.25
N ALA A 141 15.05 -4.64 -4.44
CA ALA A 141 14.49 -3.52 -5.16
C ALA A 141 15.49 -2.91 -6.15
N ILE A 142 14.98 -2.41 -7.29
CA ILE A 142 15.75 -1.69 -8.31
C ILE A 142 15.01 -0.40 -8.70
N CYS A 143 15.73 0.72 -8.78
CA CYS A 143 15.12 1.99 -9.20
C CYS A 143 15.08 2.15 -10.72
N ASN A 144 14.20 3.04 -11.19
CA ASN A 144 14.07 3.39 -12.60
C ASN A 144 15.40 3.85 -13.21
N HIS A 145 16.22 4.64 -12.49
CA HIS A 145 17.52 5.08 -12.98
C HIS A 145 18.46 3.92 -13.30
N CYS A 146 18.52 2.90 -12.43
CA CYS A 146 19.34 1.72 -12.71
C CYS A 146 18.79 0.91 -13.88
N ILE A 147 17.47 0.81 -14.01
CA ILE A 147 16.85 0.13 -15.17
C ILE A 147 17.21 0.85 -16.46
N ASP A 148 17.06 2.17 -16.50
CA ASP A 148 17.38 2.98 -17.69
C ASP A 148 18.87 2.87 -18.04
N GLU A 149 19.75 2.91 -17.04
CA GLU A 149 21.20 2.76 -17.23
C GLU A 149 21.56 1.39 -17.82
N TYR A 150 21.04 0.30 -17.23
CA TYR A 150 21.31 -1.04 -17.74
C TYR A 150 20.67 -1.29 -19.09
N TYR A 151 19.47 -0.75 -19.33
CA TYR A 151 18.83 -0.80 -20.64
C TYR A 151 19.71 -0.12 -21.70
N ALA A 152 20.24 1.06 -21.41
CA ALA A 152 21.13 1.76 -22.29
C ALA A 152 22.42 0.99 -22.58
N GLN A 153 23.04 0.37 -21.57
CA GLN A 153 24.23 -0.46 -21.74
C GLN A 153 24.00 -1.69 -22.62
N ILE A 154 22.82 -2.30 -22.53
CA ILE A 154 22.47 -3.48 -23.32
C ILE A 154 22.16 -3.11 -24.78
N HIS A 155 21.41 -2.04 -24.99
CA HIS A 155 20.92 -1.68 -26.33
C HIS A 155 21.79 -0.67 -27.08
N PHE A 156 22.60 0.10 -26.34
CA PHE A 156 23.49 1.12 -26.88
C PHE A 156 24.89 1.00 -26.25
N PRO A 157 25.57 -0.15 -26.41
CA PRO A 157 26.88 -0.32 -25.83
C PRO A 157 27.84 0.76 -26.36
N ALA A 158 28.60 1.39 -25.45
CA ALA A 158 29.63 2.34 -25.84
C ALA A 158 30.62 1.64 -26.78
N GLU A 159 31.01 2.30 -27.89
CA GLU A 159 32.05 1.77 -28.78
C GLU A 159 33.32 1.49 -27.97
N PRO A 160 33.98 0.35 -28.21
CA PRO A 160 35.24 0.06 -27.52
C PRO A 160 36.24 1.17 -27.84
N LYS A 161 36.68 1.91 -26.81
CA LYS A 161 37.80 2.85 -26.99
C LYS A 161 39.00 2.03 -27.49
N ASN A 162 39.31 2.22 -28.79
CA ASN A 162 40.54 1.66 -29.36
C ASN A 162 41.71 2.10 -28.50
N ALA A 163 42.30 1.15 -27.79
CA ALA A 163 43.56 1.33 -27.10
C ALA A 163 44.62 1.52 -28.19
N GLY A 164 45.03 2.78 -28.37
CA GLY A 164 46.21 3.14 -29.16
C GLY A 164 47.48 2.90 -28.40
#